data_d48a2194570db616ecd2385d1ba8e150
#
_entry.id   d48a2194570db616ecd2385d1ba8e150
#
_cell.length_a   1.000
_cell.length_b   1.000
_cell.length_c   1.000
_cell.angle_alpha   90.00
_cell.angle_beta   90.00
_cell.angle_gamma   90.00
#
_symmetry.space_group_name_H-M   'P 1'
#
loop_
_entity.id
_entity.type
_entity.pdbx_description
1 polymer ?
#
loop_
_entity_poly.entity_id
_entity_poly.type
_entity_poly.pdbx_seq_one_letter_code
_entity_poly.pdbx_strand_id
1 'polypeptide(L)'
;VLEQVKGVEKHYFSGPHPAGNVGVQIHHVDPISKGEIVWTVDIQNVALIGRFFRTGRVDLRKIVALTGSEILEPRYYEVISGAPVSSIVRKADVRNASDGHGYRIISGNVLTGRRVEPDGYLGFYGNQVTVIPEGDHFEFLGWGMPRLDKFSVSRSYFSWLTPRKRYVLDTNMNGGVRAYVVTGLYDKYLPMDIYPLYLLKAIL
;
A
#
# COMPACT_ATOMS: atom_id res chain seq x y z
N VAL A 1 16.58 17.00 8.58
CA VAL A 1 15.56 17.79 9.32
C VAL A 1 15.04 16.98 10.51
N LEU A 2 14.59 15.75 10.34
CA LEU A 2 14.04 14.91 11.44
C LEU A 2 15.09 14.55 12.48
N GLU A 3 16.36 14.43 12.13
CA GLU A 3 17.47 14.16 13.05
C GLU A 3 17.69 15.28 14.09
N GLN A 4 17.28 16.49 13.76
CA GLN A 4 17.42 17.67 14.61
C GLN A 4 16.29 17.84 15.64
N VAL A 5 15.23 17.04 15.56
CA VAL A 5 14.11 17.09 16.52
C VAL A 5 14.60 16.63 17.89
N LYS A 6 14.37 17.45 18.92
CA LYS A 6 14.72 17.18 20.33
C LYS A 6 13.48 16.75 21.10
N GLY A 7 13.69 16.01 22.21
CA GLY A 7 12.60 15.61 23.09
C GLY A 7 11.79 14.41 22.59
N VAL A 8 12.30 13.67 21.61
CA VAL A 8 11.72 12.44 21.08
C VAL A 8 12.78 11.35 21.03
N GLU A 9 12.37 10.13 21.26
CA GLU A 9 13.20 8.95 21.01
C GLU A 9 13.13 8.61 19.51
N LYS A 10 14.24 8.20 18.93
CA LYS A 10 14.36 7.96 17.50
C LYS A 10 14.76 6.52 17.24
N HIS A 11 13.93 5.81 16.51
CA HIS A 11 14.19 4.47 16.04
C HIS A 11 14.26 4.44 14.51
N TYR A 12 15.21 3.69 13.96
CA TYR A 12 15.45 3.59 12.53
C TYR A 12 15.12 2.17 12.08
N PHE A 13 14.22 2.06 11.11
CA PHE A 13 13.83 0.80 10.52
C PHE A 13 14.21 0.78 9.04
N SER A 14 14.80 -0.31 8.58
CA SER A 14 15.12 -0.55 7.19
C SER A 14 14.83 -1.98 6.82
N GLY A 15 14.45 -2.22 5.57
CA GLY A 15 14.16 -3.56 5.08
C GLY A 15 12.99 -3.59 4.09
N PRO A 16 12.66 -4.77 3.57
CA PRO A 16 11.50 -4.95 2.70
C PRO A 16 10.20 -4.77 3.49
N HIS A 17 9.09 -4.58 2.76
CA HIS A 17 7.77 -4.65 3.40
C HIS A 17 7.63 -5.98 4.18
N PRO A 18 7.10 -5.97 5.43
CA PRO A 18 6.34 -4.89 6.10
C PRO A 18 7.13 -4.05 7.11
N ALA A 19 8.46 -3.92 7.02
CA ALA A 19 9.27 -3.15 7.97
C ALA A 19 8.79 -1.69 8.16
N GLY A 20 8.15 -1.11 7.14
CA GLY A 20 7.57 0.24 7.20
C GLY A 20 6.19 0.32 7.87
N ASN A 21 5.58 -0.79 8.23
CA ASN A 21 4.27 -0.78 8.88
C ASN A 21 4.41 -0.41 10.36
N VAL A 22 3.60 0.54 10.79
CA VAL A 22 3.67 1.08 12.15
C VAL A 22 3.46 0.01 13.24
N GLY A 23 2.60 -0.97 13.00
CA GLY A 23 2.41 -2.08 13.93
C GLY A 23 3.66 -2.93 14.13
N VAL A 24 4.43 -3.17 13.07
CA VAL A 24 5.73 -3.86 13.14
C VAL A 24 6.73 -3.03 13.94
N GLN A 25 6.77 -1.73 13.69
CA GLN A 25 7.66 -0.81 14.41
C GLN A 25 7.34 -0.76 15.90
N ILE A 26 6.06 -0.65 16.27
CA ILE A 26 5.61 -0.68 17.67
C ILE A 26 6.01 -2.01 18.32
N HIS A 27 5.78 -3.14 17.66
CA HIS A 27 6.15 -4.44 18.21
C HIS A 27 7.63 -4.53 18.60
N HIS A 28 8.51 -3.90 17.83
CA HIS A 28 9.96 -3.94 18.11
C HIS A 28 10.43 -2.87 19.09
N VAL A 29 9.70 -1.76 19.24
CA VAL A 29 10.09 -0.66 20.14
C VAL A 29 9.48 -0.87 21.53
N ASP A 30 8.18 -1.09 21.58
CA ASP A 30 7.41 -1.23 22.81
C ASP A 30 6.13 -2.04 22.52
N PRO A 31 6.19 -3.38 22.62
CA PRO A 31 5.09 -4.26 22.29
C PRO A 31 3.86 -3.98 23.16
N ILE A 32 2.71 -3.80 22.52
CA ILE A 32 1.44 -3.51 23.21
C ILE A 32 0.93 -4.74 23.97
N SER A 33 0.67 -4.59 25.26
CA SER A 33 0.03 -5.58 26.09
C SER A 33 -1.48 -5.37 26.19
N LYS A 34 -2.20 -6.38 26.68
CA LYS A 34 -3.68 -6.29 26.84
C LYS A 34 -4.07 -5.11 27.72
N GLY A 35 -4.90 -4.24 27.18
CA GLY A 35 -5.42 -3.05 27.87
C GLY A 35 -4.62 -1.76 27.61
N GLU A 36 -3.47 -1.85 26.94
CA GLU A 36 -2.69 -0.68 26.54
C GLU A 36 -3.23 -0.07 25.24
N ILE A 37 -3.08 1.24 25.09
CA ILE A 37 -3.51 2.00 23.92
C ILE A 37 -2.35 2.84 23.43
N VAL A 38 -1.99 2.68 22.15
CA VAL A 38 -0.95 3.47 21.48
C VAL A 38 -1.57 4.32 20.39
N TRP A 39 -1.24 5.61 20.40
CA TRP A 39 -1.63 6.54 19.35
C TRP A 39 -0.51 6.69 18.32
N THR A 40 -0.88 6.64 17.05
CA THR A 40 0.05 6.83 15.95
C THR A 40 -0.34 8.04 15.12
N VAL A 41 0.64 8.82 14.70
CA VAL A 41 0.44 10.03 13.88
C VAL A 41 1.51 10.07 12.81
N ASP A 42 1.11 10.19 11.54
CA ASP A 42 2.06 10.37 10.46
C ASP A 42 2.69 11.77 10.44
N ILE A 43 3.80 11.92 9.76
CA ILE A 43 4.60 13.15 9.76
C ILE A 43 3.83 14.37 9.19
N GLN A 44 2.94 14.18 8.23
CA GLN A 44 2.15 15.29 7.68
C GLN A 44 1.10 15.76 8.69
N ASN A 45 0.49 14.82 9.42
CA ASN A 45 -0.46 15.16 10.48
C ASN A 45 0.24 15.81 11.68
N VAL A 46 1.48 15.41 12.03
CA VAL A 46 2.28 16.14 13.02
C VAL A 46 2.49 17.59 12.58
N ALA A 47 2.82 17.83 11.31
CA ALA A 47 2.99 19.17 10.78
C ALA A 47 1.68 19.98 10.78
N LEU A 48 0.54 19.33 10.50
CA LEU A 48 -0.79 19.93 10.56
C LEU A 48 -1.13 20.37 12.00
N ILE A 49 -0.94 19.47 12.96
CA ILE A 49 -1.15 19.76 14.39
C ILE A 49 -0.24 20.93 14.83
N GLY A 50 1.03 20.91 14.46
CA GLY A 50 1.97 21.99 14.77
C GLY A 50 1.55 23.34 14.18
N ARG A 51 1.04 23.36 12.94
CA ARG A 51 0.47 24.57 12.33
C ARG A 51 -0.73 25.11 13.10
N PHE A 52 -1.64 24.19 13.50
CA PHE A 52 -2.80 24.56 14.29
C PHE A 52 -2.41 25.24 15.60
N PHE A 53 -1.52 24.64 16.39
CA PHE A 53 -1.06 25.23 17.64
C PHE A 53 -0.36 26.58 17.47
N ARG A 54 0.37 26.77 16.35
CA ARG A 54 1.04 28.03 16.06
C ARG A 54 0.12 29.15 15.58
N THR A 55 -0.94 28.80 14.84
CA THR A 55 -1.76 29.81 14.13
C THR A 55 -3.19 29.95 14.69
N GLY A 56 -3.65 28.99 15.52
CA GLY A 56 -5.04 28.87 15.96
C GLY A 56 -6.04 28.53 14.84
N ARG A 57 -5.55 28.21 13.63
CA ARG A 57 -6.39 27.90 12.46
C ARG A 57 -6.14 26.49 11.96
N VAL A 58 -7.23 25.78 11.61
CA VAL A 58 -7.15 24.46 11.01
C VAL A 58 -6.80 24.61 9.53
N ASP A 59 -5.67 24.01 9.12
CA ASP A 59 -5.23 23.97 7.74
C ASP A 59 -5.05 22.50 7.32
N LEU A 60 -6.03 21.94 6.63
CA LEU A 60 -6.10 20.54 6.22
C LEU A 60 -5.35 20.24 4.92
N ARG A 61 -4.55 21.18 4.41
CA ARG A 61 -3.73 20.95 3.21
C ARG A 61 -2.64 19.94 3.50
N LYS A 62 -2.49 19.02 2.58
CA LYS A 62 -1.49 17.95 2.62
C LYS A 62 -0.95 17.65 1.23
N ILE A 63 0.20 17.01 1.19
CA ILE A 63 0.82 16.54 -0.06
C ILE A 63 0.42 15.09 -0.28
N VAL A 64 -0.07 14.80 -1.49
CA VAL A 64 -0.45 13.46 -1.92
C VAL A 64 0.35 13.08 -3.16
N ALA A 65 0.97 11.90 -3.14
CA ALA A 65 1.68 11.35 -4.29
C ALA A 65 0.68 10.63 -5.22
N LEU A 66 0.68 11.00 -6.50
CA LEU A 66 0.04 10.23 -7.55
C LEU A 66 1.07 9.28 -8.17
N THR A 67 0.80 7.97 -8.09
CA THR A 67 1.72 6.91 -8.50
C THR A 67 0.97 5.74 -9.16
N GLY A 68 1.72 4.74 -9.58
CA GLY A 68 1.18 3.51 -10.15
C GLY A 68 1.66 3.29 -11.58
N SER A 69 1.57 2.05 -12.05
CA SER A 69 2.03 1.66 -13.38
C SER A 69 1.20 2.29 -14.51
N GLU A 70 -0.05 2.63 -14.21
CA GLU A 70 -0.96 3.24 -15.17
C GLU A 70 -0.87 4.77 -15.22
N ILE A 71 -0.07 5.39 -14.37
CA ILE A 71 0.14 6.84 -14.40
C ILE A 71 1.29 7.18 -15.37
N LEU A 72 0.99 8.07 -16.33
CA LEU A 72 1.98 8.53 -17.32
C LEU A 72 3.10 9.31 -16.66
N GLU A 73 2.75 10.25 -15.80
CA GLU A 73 3.68 11.11 -15.08
C GLU A 73 3.38 11.14 -13.58
N PRO A 74 4.09 10.32 -12.78
CA PRO A 74 3.98 10.39 -11.33
C PRO A 74 4.38 11.76 -10.80
N ARG A 75 3.56 12.32 -9.90
CA ARG A 75 3.78 13.65 -9.32
C ARG A 75 3.11 13.83 -7.96
N TYR A 76 3.42 14.95 -7.32
CA TYR A 76 2.81 15.35 -6.06
C TYR A 76 1.74 16.40 -6.28
N TYR A 77 0.67 16.32 -5.50
CA TYR A 77 -0.41 17.29 -5.46
C TYR A 77 -0.56 17.85 -4.05
N GLU A 78 -0.74 19.16 -3.93
CA GLU A 78 -1.24 19.75 -2.70
C GLU A 78 -2.77 19.72 -2.75
N VAL A 79 -3.38 19.05 -1.79
CA VAL A 79 -4.84 18.87 -1.69
C VAL A 79 -5.33 19.10 -0.28
N ILE A 80 -6.63 19.28 -0.12
CA ILE A 80 -7.27 19.24 1.18
C ILE A 80 -7.52 17.77 1.55
N SER A 81 -7.31 17.40 2.82
CA SER A 81 -7.62 16.04 3.31
C SER A 81 -9.08 15.66 2.96
N GLY A 82 -9.25 14.48 2.39
CA GLY A 82 -10.55 14.04 1.89
C GLY A 82 -10.93 14.61 0.52
N ALA A 83 -9.99 15.14 -0.25
CA ALA A 83 -10.23 15.63 -1.60
C ALA A 83 -10.84 14.55 -2.51
N PRO A 84 -11.70 14.92 -3.47
CA PRO A 84 -12.22 13.98 -4.43
C PRO A 84 -11.08 13.43 -5.31
N VAL A 85 -11.10 12.14 -5.56
CA VAL A 85 -10.06 11.45 -6.34
C VAL A 85 -9.96 12.03 -7.74
N SER A 86 -11.08 12.43 -8.33
CA SER A 86 -11.14 13.09 -9.65
C SER A 86 -10.32 14.38 -9.75
N SER A 87 -10.03 15.04 -8.64
CA SER A 87 -9.14 16.23 -8.63
C SER A 87 -7.66 15.87 -8.75
N ILE A 88 -7.31 14.61 -8.46
CA ILE A 88 -5.93 14.10 -8.46
C ILE A 88 -5.68 13.23 -9.71
N VAL A 89 -6.62 12.34 -10.03
CA VAL A 89 -6.53 11.39 -11.15
C VAL A 89 -7.45 11.86 -12.27
N ARG A 90 -6.88 12.33 -13.36
CA ARG A 90 -7.63 12.68 -14.59
C ARG A 90 -7.45 11.56 -15.62
N LYS A 91 -8.46 11.33 -16.46
CA LYS A 91 -8.37 10.32 -17.53
C LYS A 91 -7.15 10.51 -18.42
N ALA A 92 -6.77 11.76 -18.68
CA ALA A 92 -5.59 12.09 -19.48
C ALA A 92 -4.25 11.68 -18.82
N ASP A 93 -4.23 11.47 -17.51
CA ASP A 93 -3.03 11.08 -16.78
C ASP A 93 -2.88 9.54 -16.73
N VAL A 94 -3.90 8.77 -17.15
CA VAL A 94 -3.92 7.31 -17.11
C VAL A 94 -3.55 6.71 -18.47
N ARG A 95 -2.58 5.80 -18.48
CA ARG A 95 -1.96 5.23 -19.69
C ARG A 95 -2.95 4.47 -20.59
N ASN A 96 -3.72 3.57 -20.03
CA ASN A 96 -4.59 2.64 -20.75
C ASN A 96 -6.08 2.91 -20.44
N ALA A 97 -6.45 4.16 -20.27
CA ALA A 97 -7.85 4.54 -19.97
C ALA A 97 -8.84 4.16 -21.09
N SER A 98 -8.32 3.85 -22.30
CA SER A 98 -9.12 3.58 -23.51
C SER A 98 -9.13 2.11 -23.94
N ASP A 99 -8.27 1.26 -23.38
CA ASP A 99 -7.98 -0.08 -23.93
C ASP A 99 -8.98 -1.15 -23.51
N GLY A 100 -10.08 -0.78 -22.86
CA GLY A 100 -11.15 -1.70 -22.46
C GLY A 100 -10.84 -2.58 -21.25
N HIS A 101 -9.60 -2.62 -20.80
CA HIS A 101 -9.15 -3.35 -19.60
C HIS A 101 -9.20 -2.47 -18.39
N GLY A 102 -9.97 -1.77 -17.97
CA GLY A 102 -10.11 -0.95 -16.76
C GLY A 102 -8.84 -0.70 -15.96
N TYR A 103 -8.91 0.23 -15.07
CA TYR A 103 -7.86 0.49 -14.09
C TYR A 103 -8.44 0.60 -12.69
N ARG A 104 -7.65 0.26 -11.70
CA ARG A 104 -8.03 0.36 -10.29
C ARG A 104 -7.35 1.56 -9.66
N ILE A 105 -8.14 2.42 -9.02
CA ILE A 105 -7.65 3.51 -8.20
C ILE A 105 -7.63 3.04 -6.74
N ILE A 106 -6.50 3.26 -6.07
CA ILE A 106 -6.28 2.88 -4.69
C ILE A 106 -5.92 4.13 -3.87
N SER A 107 -6.68 4.43 -2.84
CA SER A 107 -6.29 5.39 -1.82
C SER A 107 -5.28 4.74 -0.88
N GLY A 108 -4.02 5.10 -1.02
CA GLY A 108 -2.88 4.44 -0.40
C GLY A 108 -2.03 3.62 -1.38
N ASN A 109 -1.23 2.71 -0.86
CA ASN A 109 -0.41 1.79 -1.65
C ASN A 109 -1.17 0.49 -1.97
N VAL A 110 -0.58 -0.35 -2.83
CA VAL A 110 -1.20 -1.62 -3.28
C VAL A 110 -1.36 -2.68 -2.19
N LEU A 111 -0.64 -2.56 -1.06
CA LEU A 111 -0.61 -3.57 -0.01
C LEU A 111 -1.57 -3.24 1.15
N THR A 112 -1.74 -1.96 1.47
CA THR A 112 -2.53 -1.51 2.62
C THR A 112 -3.63 -0.52 2.27
N GLY A 113 -3.69 -0.06 1.02
CA GLY A 113 -4.68 0.90 0.54
C GLY A 113 -6.05 0.30 0.29
N ARG A 114 -7.01 1.16 0.03
CA ARG A 114 -8.39 0.80 -0.30
C ARG A 114 -8.71 1.16 -1.75
N ARG A 115 -9.41 0.28 -2.45
CA ARG A 115 -10.02 0.64 -3.74
C ARG A 115 -10.96 1.82 -3.55
N VAL A 116 -10.88 2.77 -4.47
CA VAL A 116 -11.75 3.95 -4.51
C VAL A 116 -12.29 4.11 -5.92
N GLU A 117 -13.57 4.42 -6.03
CA GLU A 117 -14.18 4.72 -7.33
C GLU A 117 -13.72 6.11 -7.84
N PRO A 118 -13.79 6.36 -9.16
CA PRO A 118 -13.33 7.62 -9.76
C PRO A 118 -14.01 8.88 -9.19
N ASP A 119 -15.26 8.75 -8.73
CA ASP A 119 -16.06 9.79 -8.08
C ASP A 119 -15.93 9.77 -6.55
N GLY A 120 -15.14 8.86 -6.00
CA GLY A 120 -14.89 8.72 -4.57
C GLY A 120 -13.91 9.75 -4.01
N TYR A 121 -13.59 9.60 -2.74
CA TYR A 121 -12.75 10.53 -1.99
C TYR A 121 -11.50 9.87 -1.44
N LEU A 122 -10.43 10.65 -1.34
CA LEU A 122 -9.22 10.22 -0.68
C LEU A 122 -9.48 10.00 0.82
N GLY A 123 -9.00 8.88 1.35
CA GLY A 123 -9.05 8.65 2.79
C GLY A 123 -8.32 9.75 3.57
N PHE A 124 -8.82 10.13 4.73
CA PHE A 124 -8.26 11.23 5.54
C PHE A 124 -6.75 11.06 5.78
N TYR A 125 -6.30 9.85 6.08
CA TYR A 125 -4.89 9.54 6.30
C TYR A 125 -4.13 9.13 5.03
N GLY A 126 -4.81 9.10 3.85
CA GLY A 126 -4.19 8.76 2.58
C GLY A 126 -3.19 9.82 2.14
N ASN A 127 -1.92 9.44 1.97
CA ASN A 127 -0.84 10.31 1.47
C ASN A 127 -0.42 9.94 0.06
N GLN A 128 -1.10 8.97 -0.55
CA GLN A 128 -0.79 8.43 -1.86
C GLN A 128 -2.07 7.98 -2.56
N VAL A 129 -2.11 8.16 -3.87
CA VAL A 129 -3.07 7.54 -4.77
C VAL A 129 -2.29 6.69 -5.75
N THR A 130 -2.66 5.42 -5.85
CA THR A 130 -1.98 4.46 -6.74
C THR A 130 -2.97 3.97 -7.79
N VAL A 131 -2.55 3.97 -9.05
CA VAL A 131 -3.36 3.49 -10.18
C VAL A 131 -2.64 2.33 -10.85
N ILE A 132 -3.31 1.19 -10.91
CA ILE A 132 -2.79 -0.05 -11.50
C ILE A 132 -3.81 -0.65 -12.48
N PRO A 133 -3.39 -1.54 -13.39
CA PRO A 133 -4.34 -2.25 -14.27
C PRO A 133 -5.36 -3.05 -13.47
N GLU A 134 -6.62 -3.05 -13.91
CA GLU A 134 -7.62 -3.96 -13.38
C GLU A 134 -7.44 -5.34 -14.02
N GLY A 135 -7.40 -6.38 -13.20
CA GLY A 135 -7.28 -7.75 -13.64
C GLY A 135 -8.64 -8.46 -13.58
N ASP A 136 -9.34 -8.48 -14.67
CA ASP A 136 -10.66 -9.09 -14.81
C ASP A 136 -10.72 -10.14 -15.95
N HIS A 137 -9.55 -10.58 -16.42
CA HIS A 137 -9.43 -11.52 -17.52
C HIS A 137 -8.97 -12.90 -17.07
N PHE A 138 -9.59 -13.92 -17.67
CA PHE A 138 -9.19 -15.31 -17.47
C PHE A 138 -8.23 -15.76 -18.57
N GLU A 139 -7.15 -16.43 -18.14
CA GLU A 139 -6.23 -17.10 -19.05
C GLU A 139 -6.43 -18.62 -18.93
N PHE A 140 -6.81 -19.25 -20.03
CA PHE A 140 -6.94 -20.70 -20.08
C PHE A 140 -5.58 -21.37 -19.81
N LEU A 141 -5.51 -22.24 -18.81
CA LEU A 141 -4.27 -22.91 -18.34
C LEU A 141 -3.11 -21.95 -18.02
N GLY A 142 -3.39 -20.66 -17.73
CA GLY A 142 -2.38 -19.64 -17.47
C GLY A 142 -1.43 -19.99 -16.35
N TRP A 143 -1.86 -20.75 -15.35
CA TRP A 143 -1.04 -21.24 -14.22
C TRP A 143 -0.01 -22.31 -14.62
N GLY A 144 -0.20 -23.01 -15.73
CA GLY A 144 0.67 -24.09 -16.22
C GLY A 144 1.62 -23.67 -17.34
N MET A 145 1.51 -22.43 -17.82
CA MET A 145 2.35 -21.94 -18.91
C MET A 145 3.72 -21.48 -18.42
N PRO A 146 4.81 -21.81 -19.15
CA PRO A 146 6.14 -21.28 -18.85
C PRO A 146 6.24 -19.81 -19.27
N ARG A 147 5.76 -18.91 -18.40
CA ARG A 147 5.71 -17.46 -18.68
C ARG A 147 6.95 -16.75 -18.17
N LEU A 148 7.47 -15.80 -18.97
CA LEU A 148 8.55 -14.90 -18.58
C LEU A 148 8.06 -13.50 -18.17
N ASP A 149 6.79 -13.24 -18.39
CA ASP A 149 6.12 -11.96 -18.17
C ASP A 149 5.36 -11.87 -16.85
N LYS A 150 5.08 -13.00 -16.20
CA LYS A 150 4.38 -13.05 -14.92
C LYS A 150 5.31 -13.34 -13.75
N PHE A 151 5.11 -12.62 -12.68
CA PHE A 151 5.80 -12.85 -11.42
C PHE A 151 5.16 -14.01 -10.63
N SER A 152 5.98 -14.88 -10.02
CA SER A 152 5.50 -15.83 -9.01
C SER A 152 6.55 -16.05 -7.92
N VAL A 153 6.13 -16.00 -6.66
CA VAL A 153 6.96 -16.28 -5.50
C VAL A 153 7.36 -17.77 -5.46
N SER A 154 6.44 -18.64 -5.88
CA SER A 154 6.62 -20.10 -5.92
C SER A 154 7.52 -20.59 -7.05
N ARG A 155 8.00 -19.67 -7.92
CA ARG A 155 8.76 -20.00 -9.14
C ARG A 155 8.00 -20.92 -10.12
N SER A 156 6.69 -20.89 -10.12
CA SER A 156 5.85 -21.62 -11.07
C SER A 156 6.06 -21.14 -12.51
N TYR A 157 6.37 -19.86 -12.69
CA TYR A 157 6.71 -19.27 -13.98
C TYR A 157 8.22 -19.18 -14.14
N PHE A 158 8.72 -19.22 -15.38
CA PHE A 158 10.15 -19.11 -15.70
C PHE A 158 10.71 -17.68 -15.55
N SER A 159 9.90 -16.75 -15.09
CA SER A 159 10.31 -15.37 -14.82
C SER A 159 11.47 -15.24 -13.81
N TRP A 160 11.70 -16.26 -12.98
CA TRP A 160 12.88 -16.32 -12.12
C TRP A 160 14.22 -16.36 -12.87
N LEU A 161 14.21 -16.71 -14.17
CA LEU A 161 15.37 -16.60 -15.04
C LEU A 161 15.72 -15.14 -15.39
N THR A 162 14.80 -14.20 -15.17
CA THR A 162 14.98 -12.79 -15.48
C THR A 162 14.88 -11.94 -14.20
N PRO A 163 15.82 -12.07 -13.24
CA PRO A 163 15.68 -11.47 -11.90
C PRO A 163 15.71 -9.93 -11.88
N ARG A 164 16.17 -9.30 -12.97
CA ARG A 164 16.21 -7.83 -13.10
C ARG A 164 14.99 -7.24 -13.81
N LYS A 165 14.06 -8.08 -14.26
CA LYS A 165 12.86 -7.61 -14.95
C LYS A 165 11.95 -6.89 -13.96
N ARG A 166 11.40 -5.75 -14.38
CA ARG A 166 10.32 -5.07 -13.67
C ARG A 166 8.99 -5.56 -14.21
N TYR A 167 8.08 -5.88 -13.31
CA TYR A 167 6.76 -6.38 -13.66
C TYR A 167 5.73 -5.27 -13.41
N VAL A 168 4.78 -5.15 -14.34
CA VAL A 168 3.53 -4.42 -14.10
C VAL A 168 2.55 -5.46 -13.54
N LEU A 169 2.22 -5.30 -12.26
CA LEU A 169 1.28 -6.20 -11.60
C LEU A 169 -0.12 -5.60 -11.69
N ASP A 170 -1.07 -6.42 -12.08
CA ASP A 170 -2.49 -6.14 -12.09
C ASP A 170 -3.20 -6.72 -10.84
N THR A 171 -4.51 -6.63 -10.81
CA THR A 171 -5.32 -7.21 -9.73
C THR A 171 -5.81 -8.62 -10.03
N ASN A 172 -5.36 -9.22 -11.13
CA ASN A 172 -5.81 -10.56 -11.53
C ASN A 172 -5.27 -11.62 -10.56
N MET A 173 -6.15 -12.46 -10.09
CA MET A 173 -5.76 -13.62 -9.30
C MET A 173 -5.30 -14.74 -10.24
N ASN A 174 -3.98 -14.81 -10.48
CA ASN A 174 -3.37 -15.83 -11.34
C ASN A 174 -3.47 -17.24 -10.71
N GLY A 175 -4.67 -17.75 -10.52
CA GLY A 175 -4.95 -18.99 -9.83
C GLY A 175 -6.43 -19.09 -9.47
N GLY A 176 -6.81 -20.11 -8.70
CA GLY A 176 -8.17 -20.28 -8.16
C GLY A 176 -8.27 -19.89 -6.69
N VAL A 177 -9.47 -19.57 -6.24
CA VAL A 177 -9.75 -19.43 -4.80
C VAL A 177 -9.47 -20.77 -4.11
N ARG A 178 -8.63 -20.74 -3.07
CA ARG A 178 -8.25 -21.90 -2.29
C ARG A 178 -8.68 -21.72 -0.84
N ALA A 179 -9.00 -22.84 -0.18
CA ALA A 179 -9.22 -22.83 1.26
C ALA A 179 -7.95 -22.38 2.00
N TYR A 180 -8.14 -21.73 3.13
CA TYR A 180 -7.05 -21.35 4.01
C TYR A 180 -6.33 -22.60 4.54
N VAL A 181 -5.03 -22.71 4.31
CA VAL A 181 -4.22 -23.87 4.66
C VAL A 181 -3.13 -23.46 5.66
N VAL A 182 -2.95 -24.30 6.67
CA VAL A 182 -1.87 -24.16 7.67
C VAL A 182 -0.54 -24.56 7.03
N THR A 183 0.27 -23.62 6.59
CA THR A 183 1.52 -23.90 5.87
C THR A 183 2.79 -23.40 6.55
N GLY A 184 2.69 -22.60 7.65
CA GLY A 184 3.84 -21.89 8.23
C GLY A 184 4.47 -20.87 7.26
N LEU A 185 3.80 -20.57 6.14
CA LEU A 185 4.33 -19.67 5.13
C LEU A 185 4.33 -18.22 5.62
N TYR A 186 3.33 -17.86 6.42
CA TYR A 186 3.16 -16.50 6.94
C TYR A 186 4.27 -16.09 7.91
N ASP A 187 4.80 -17.05 8.67
CA ASP A 187 5.89 -16.81 9.63
C ASP A 187 7.17 -16.31 8.95
N LYS A 188 7.37 -16.63 7.67
CA LYS A 188 8.54 -16.18 6.89
C LYS A 188 8.49 -14.69 6.53
N TYR A 189 7.29 -14.11 6.50
CA TYR A 189 7.07 -12.74 6.00
C TYR A 189 6.63 -11.78 7.09
N LEU A 190 6.23 -12.28 8.25
CA LEU A 190 5.82 -11.48 9.39
C LEU A 190 7.00 -11.32 10.36
N PRO A 191 7.65 -10.16 10.42
CA PRO A 191 8.80 -9.95 11.29
C PRO A 191 8.36 -9.58 12.72
N MET A 192 7.48 -10.37 13.31
CA MET A 192 6.94 -10.20 14.66
C MET A 192 6.86 -11.57 15.33
N ASP A 193 7.14 -11.63 16.63
CA ASP A 193 7.04 -12.85 17.42
C ASP A 193 5.59 -13.12 17.85
N ILE A 194 4.76 -13.44 16.86
CA ILE A 194 3.35 -13.81 17.04
C ILE A 194 3.02 -15.03 16.17
N TYR A 195 1.89 -15.68 16.45
CA TYR A 195 1.41 -16.80 15.66
C TYR A 195 0.40 -16.36 14.59
N PRO A 196 0.85 -15.92 13.39
CA PRO A 196 0.00 -15.30 12.38
C PRO A 196 -1.12 -16.22 11.92
N LEU A 197 -0.86 -17.51 11.85
CA LEU A 197 -1.81 -18.51 11.43
C LEU A 197 -3.01 -18.63 12.38
N TYR A 198 -2.73 -18.69 13.69
CA TYR A 198 -3.79 -18.78 14.69
C TYR A 198 -4.57 -17.47 14.79
N LEU A 199 -3.87 -16.33 14.64
CA LEU A 199 -4.50 -15.02 14.60
C LEU A 199 -5.49 -14.91 13.43
N LEU A 200 -5.06 -15.27 12.22
CA LEU A 200 -5.93 -15.27 11.04
C LEU A 200 -7.14 -16.20 11.21
N LYS A 201 -6.94 -17.39 11.77
CA LYS A 201 -8.06 -18.30 12.06
C LYS A 201 -9.04 -17.78 13.09
N ALA A 202 -8.59 -16.95 14.01
CA ALA A 202 -9.46 -16.35 15.02
C ALA A 202 -10.26 -15.15 14.49
N ILE A 203 -9.80 -14.52 13.39
CA ILE A 203 -10.46 -13.38 12.75
C ILE A 203 -11.46 -13.83 11.68
N LEU A 204 -11.19 -14.93 10.97
CA LEU A 204 -12.05 -15.52 9.94
C LEU A 204 -13.20 -16.33 10.55
#